data_595c69457009c462139226f5905fa961
#
_entry.id   595c69457009c462139226f5905fa961
#
_cell.length_a   1.000
_cell.length_b   1.000
_cell.length_c   1.000
_cell.angle_alpha   90.00
_cell.angle_beta   90.00
_cell.angle_gamma   90.00
#
_symmetry.space_group_name_H-M   'P 1'
#
loop_
_entity.id
_entity.type
_entity.pdbx_description
1 polymer ?
#
loop_
_entity_poly.entity_id
_entity_poly.type
_entity_poly.pdbx_seq_one_letter_code
_entity_poly.pdbx_strand_id
1 'polypeptide(L)'
;MQLFQTISRKSLSIWLSLLCILSLWASFSLSASAEDDTIPSPIAWQQSEGSGAEEQRLAYLPEVDNWCDYPWNRGTETGNTVGQAGCSLLSIINAVYYRTGSFLHPAKLAQFALDNGYRIPGVDGAAMGFFPAAAQAAEESHMTFAGWTTQAAAVLEHLRNGGTASANIAGHWIALVDYDVTTDQYLMLDSSQISSRAEHIAWTDRENGVAWLSEAVLLENGRNGYYGINNRYSALYTFDVPYTLGDVNQDGVVSVEDARLTLQYYASTAASLDFRLHPQIVTHNAGISAADIDGDGLVTVQDATAILSYYAQQAAGAEPSWGQVLCG
;
A
#
# COMPACT_ATOMS: atom_id res chain seq x y z
N MET A 1 -65.40 12.02 -13.81
CA MET A 1 -65.25 11.29 -12.55
C MET A 1 -63.77 11.16 -12.30
N GLN A 2 -63.25 12.04 -11.42
CA GLN A 2 -61.80 12.22 -11.18
C GLN A 2 -61.31 11.23 -10.15
N LEU A 3 -60.29 10.45 -10.50
CA LEU A 3 -59.43 9.76 -9.53
C LEU A 3 -58.07 10.47 -9.51
N PHE A 4 -57.94 11.45 -8.60
CA PHE A 4 -56.64 11.92 -8.20
C PHE A 4 -56.15 11.06 -7.02
N GLN A 5 -55.24 10.14 -7.29
CA GLN A 5 -54.51 9.48 -6.25
C GLN A 5 -53.45 10.45 -5.68
N THR A 6 -53.55 10.68 -4.41
CA THR A 6 -52.58 11.43 -3.62
C THR A 6 -51.28 10.62 -3.55
N ILE A 7 -50.30 10.98 -4.35
CA ILE A 7 -48.93 10.43 -4.22
C ILE A 7 -48.34 11.01 -2.93
N SER A 8 -47.99 10.13 -2.00
CA SER A 8 -47.38 10.52 -0.73
C SER A 8 -46.09 11.32 -0.98
N ARG A 9 -45.86 12.37 -0.18
CA ARG A 9 -44.63 13.19 -0.26
C ARG A 9 -43.36 12.38 -0.12
N LYS A 10 -43.39 11.25 0.59
CA LYS A 10 -42.25 10.32 0.72
C LYS A 10 -41.93 9.61 -0.58
N SER A 11 -42.88 9.20 -1.39
CA SER A 11 -42.64 8.61 -2.71
C SER A 11 -42.08 9.57 -3.73
N LEU A 12 -42.43 10.87 -3.63
CA LEU A 12 -41.91 11.89 -4.54
C LEU A 12 -40.42 12.19 -4.28
N SER A 13 -40.02 12.19 -3.01
CA SER A 13 -38.60 12.41 -2.65
C SER A 13 -37.69 11.25 -3.10
N ILE A 14 -38.16 10.01 -3.00
CA ILE A 14 -37.40 8.81 -3.48
C ILE A 14 -37.24 8.86 -5.01
N TRP A 15 -38.30 9.27 -5.75
CA TRP A 15 -38.21 9.38 -7.20
C TRP A 15 -37.34 10.56 -7.66
N LEU A 16 -37.27 11.65 -6.95
CA LEU A 16 -36.40 12.79 -7.23
C LEU A 16 -34.91 12.39 -6.97
N SER A 17 -34.65 11.66 -5.89
CA SER A 17 -33.30 11.17 -5.59
C SER A 17 -32.80 10.17 -6.65
N LEU A 18 -33.67 9.24 -7.09
CA LEU A 18 -33.32 8.29 -8.17
C LEU A 18 -33.12 9.05 -9.51
N LEU A 19 -33.91 10.09 -9.82
CA LEU A 19 -33.72 10.87 -11.05
C LEU A 19 -32.43 11.71 -11.02
N CYS A 20 -32.01 12.21 -9.86
CA CYS A 20 -30.72 12.90 -9.70
C CYS A 20 -29.56 11.91 -9.89
N ILE A 21 -29.65 10.70 -9.35
CA ILE A 21 -28.63 9.66 -9.53
C ILE A 21 -28.54 9.24 -11.00
N LEU A 22 -29.69 9.03 -11.67
CA LEU A 22 -29.72 8.69 -13.09
C LEU A 22 -29.29 9.84 -14.01
N SER A 23 -29.54 11.11 -13.65
CA SER A 23 -29.07 12.27 -14.43
C SER A 23 -27.57 12.51 -14.26
N LEU A 24 -26.98 12.21 -13.12
CA LEU A 24 -25.54 12.16 -12.92
C LEU A 24 -24.88 11.09 -13.83
N TRP A 25 -25.49 9.91 -13.94
CA TRP A 25 -25.01 8.87 -14.85
C TRP A 25 -25.08 9.28 -16.33
N ALA A 26 -26.10 9.98 -16.75
CA ALA A 26 -26.26 10.44 -18.15
C ALA A 26 -25.29 11.58 -18.51
N SER A 27 -24.83 12.36 -17.55
CA SER A 27 -23.87 13.45 -17.78
C SER A 27 -22.41 12.98 -17.82
N PHE A 28 -22.10 11.77 -17.29
CA PHE A 28 -20.75 11.22 -17.25
C PHE A 28 -20.36 10.40 -18.48
N SER A 29 -21.27 10.19 -19.44
CA SER A 29 -20.95 9.43 -20.66
C SER A 29 -20.29 10.24 -21.77
N LEU A 30 -19.94 11.51 -21.56
CA LEU A 30 -19.25 12.31 -22.58
C LEU A 30 -18.00 12.99 -21.99
N SER A 31 -16.90 12.52 -22.46
CA SER A 31 -15.51 13.00 -22.26
C SER A 31 -14.79 12.54 -21.01
N ALA A 32 -14.77 11.24 -20.75
CA ALA A 32 -13.54 10.67 -20.24
C ALA A 32 -12.60 10.54 -21.48
N SER A 33 -11.76 11.55 -21.71
CA SER A 33 -10.42 11.21 -22.18
C SER A 33 -9.92 10.25 -21.13
N ALA A 34 -9.67 9.00 -21.51
CA ALA A 34 -8.92 8.09 -20.68
C ALA A 34 -7.53 8.74 -20.52
N GLU A 35 -7.36 9.61 -19.54
CA GLU A 35 -6.12 9.67 -18.84
C GLU A 35 -5.98 8.25 -18.32
N ASP A 36 -4.88 7.66 -18.70
CA ASP A 36 -4.51 6.31 -18.36
C ASP A 36 -4.40 6.24 -16.84
N ASP A 37 -5.54 5.98 -16.16
CA ASP A 37 -5.64 5.70 -14.74
C ASP A 37 -5.04 4.31 -14.44
N THR A 38 -3.95 3.97 -15.13
CA THR A 38 -3.14 2.82 -14.75
C THR A 38 -2.60 3.14 -13.37
N ILE A 39 -3.09 2.38 -12.39
CA ILE A 39 -2.47 2.33 -11.07
C ILE A 39 -0.96 2.17 -11.33
N PRO A 40 -0.13 3.09 -10.84
CA PRO A 40 1.31 2.98 -11.05
C PRO A 40 1.76 1.58 -10.64
N SER A 41 2.41 0.86 -11.56
CA SER A 41 2.94 -0.45 -11.21
C SER A 41 3.81 -0.33 -9.97
N PRO A 42 3.68 -1.23 -8.99
CA PRO A 42 4.56 -1.19 -7.84
C PRO A 42 6.00 -1.29 -8.31
N ILE A 43 6.90 -0.56 -7.67
CA ILE A 43 8.34 -0.59 -7.94
C ILE A 43 9.10 -0.94 -6.68
N ALA A 44 10.15 -1.73 -6.82
CA ALA A 44 11.13 -1.94 -5.75
C ALA A 44 12.29 -0.97 -5.93
N TRP A 45 12.57 -0.15 -4.92
CA TRP A 45 13.80 0.66 -4.90
C TRP A 45 15.01 -0.27 -4.93
N GLN A 46 15.86 -0.05 -5.92
CA GLN A 46 16.92 -0.98 -6.26
C GLN A 46 18.21 -0.73 -5.46
N GLN A 47 18.90 -1.82 -5.14
CA GLN A 47 20.14 -1.80 -4.37
C GLN A 47 21.35 -1.44 -5.23
N SER A 48 21.34 -1.79 -6.51
CA SER A 48 22.48 -1.60 -7.41
C SER A 48 22.12 -0.75 -8.63
N GLU A 49 23.10 -0.03 -9.18
CA GLU A 49 23.00 0.67 -10.45
C GLU A 49 22.65 -0.29 -11.61
N GLY A 50 21.97 0.22 -12.62
CA GLY A 50 21.58 -0.54 -13.81
C GLY A 50 20.34 -1.42 -13.65
N SER A 51 19.66 -1.33 -12.51
CA SER A 51 18.39 -2.01 -12.24
C SER A 51 17.26 -1.04 -11.87
N GLY A 52 17.14 0.06 -12.58
CA GLY A 52 16.12 1.09 -12.33
C GLY A 52 16.44 2.08 -11.21
N ALA A 53 17.43 1.82 -10.35
CA ALA A 53 17.73 2.67 -9.19
C ALA A 53 18.06 4.11 -9.55
N GLU A 54 18.80 4.33 -10.63
CA GLU A 54 19.15 5.68 -11.07
C GLU A 54 17.95 6.42 -11.66
N GLU A 55 17.14 5.75 -12.45
CA GLU A 55 15.93 6.32 -13.03
C GLU A 55 14.90 6.63 -11.94
N GLN A 56 14.70 5.73 -10.98
CA GLN A 56 13.88 5.95 -9.80
C GLN A 56 14.36 7.16 -8.99
N ARG A 57 15.67 7.28 -8.76
CA ARG A 57 16.28 8.39 -8.08
C ARG A 57 16.02 9.71 -8.80
N LEU A 58 16.25 9.78 -10.11
CA LEU A 58 16.07 10.99 -10.92
C LEU A 58 14.61 11.40 -11.02
N ALA A 59 13.67 10.44 -11.08
CA ALA A 59 12.25 10.71 -11.18
C ALA A 59 11.65 11.30 -9.88
N TYR A 60 12.09 10.80 -8.71
CA TYR A 60 11.47 11.16 -7.44
C TYR A 60 12.34 12.05 -6.54
N LEU A 61 13.66 11.99 -6.68
CA LEU A 61 14.61 12.74 -5.87
C LEU A 61 15.79 13.21 -6.72
N PRO A 62 15.60 14.20 -7.60
CA PRO A 62 16.64 14.65 -8.53
C PRO A 62 17.89 15.21 -7.85
N GLU A 63 17.79 15.60 -6.57
CA GLU A 63 18.89 16.18 -5.80
C GLU A 63 19.63 15.14 -4.93
N VAL A 64 19.23 13.88 -4.98
CA VAL A 64 19.83 12.83 -4.16
C VAL A 64 21.00 12.19 -4.87
N ASP A 65 22.14 12.18 -4.20
CA ASP A 65 23.34 11.45 -4.62
C ASP A 65 23.05 9.95 -4.76
N ASN A 66 23.89 9.25 -5.52
CA ASN A 66 23.80 7.81 -5.69
C ASN A 66 23.91 7.07 -4.35
N TRP A 67 22.77 6.66 -3.78
CA TRP A 67 22.76 5.95 -2.49
C TRP A 67 23.40 4.56 -2.56
N CYS A 68 23.52 3.96 -3.75
CA CYS A 68 24.14 2.65 -3.93
C CYS A 68 25.62 2.66 -3.48
N ASP A 69 26.31 3.78 -3.64
CA ASP A 69 27.69 3.97 -3.23
C ASP A 69 27.84 4.43 -1.77
N TYR A 70 26.73 4.68 -1.09
CA TYR A 70 26.78 5.16 0.29
C TYR A 70 27.45 4.12 1.19
N PRO A 71 28.41 4.52 2.05
CA PRO A 71 29.11 3.59 2.95
C PRO A 71 28.14 2.89 3.88
N TRP A 72 28.17 1.56 3.88
CA TRP A 72 27.34 0.71 4.72
C TRP A 72 28.15 -0.09 5.75
N ASN A 73 29.43 0.19 5.86
CA ASN A 73 30.29 -0.38 6.91
C ASN A 73 31.30 0.65 7.44
N ARG A 74 32.08 0.26 8.45
CA ARG A 74 33.08 1.11 9.11
C ARG A 74 34.51 0.82 8.70
N GLY A 75 34.76 0.10 7.60
CA GLY A 75 36.14 -0.26 7.31
C GLY A 75 36.37 -1.04 6.02
N THR A 76 37.34 -1.94 6.03
CA THR A 76 37.86 -2.70 4.88
C THR A 76 37.10 -4.02 4.64
N GLU A 77 35.88 -4.13 5.13
CA GLU A 77 35.09 -5.35 5.07
C GLU A 77 34.39 -5.49 3.72
N THR A 78 34.02 -6.72 3.35
CA THR A 78 33.13 -6.98 2.22
C THR A 78 31.74 -6.38 2.48
N GLY A 79 31.01 -6.01 1.45
CA GLY A 79 29.69 -5.39 1.60
C GLY A 79 29.75 -3.98 2.18
N ASN A 80 30.65 -3.14 1.69
CA ASN A 80 30.96 -1.82 2.25
C ASN A 80 30.09 -0.68 1.69
N THR A 81 29.15 -0.96 0.81
CA THR A 81 28.16 0.01 0.34
C THR A 81 26.75 -0.53 0.45
N VAL A 82 25.77 0.37 0.39
CA VAL A 82 24.33 -0.01 0.31
C VAL A 82 24.09 -0.90 -0.90
N GLY A 83 24.69 -0.60 -2.05
CA GLY A 83 24.60 -1.42 -3.25
C GLY A 83 25.11 -2.86 -3.08
N GLN A 84 26.07 -3.08 -2.22
CA GLN A 84 26.65 -4.41 -1.99
C GLN A 84 25.92 -5.22 -0.91
N ALA A 85 25.43 -4.58 0.15
CA ALA A 85 24.86 -5.27 1.31
C ALA A 85 23.62 -4.59 1.93
N GLY A 86 22.97 -3.69 1.23
CA GLY A 86 21.84 -2.90 1.72
C GLY A 86 20.47 -3.58 1.66
N CYS A 87 20.35 -4.86 1.37
CA CYS A 87 19.07 -5.54 1.19
C CYS A 87 18.13 -5.41 2.41
N SER A 88 18.66 -5.40 3.63
CA SER A 88 17.88 -5.18 4.84
C SER A 88 17.30 -3.78 4.94
N LEU A 89 18.04 -2.75 4.49
CA LEU A 89 17.52 -1.38 4.41
C LEU A 89 16.42 -1.29 3.36
N LEU A 90 16.72 -1.77 2.15
CA LEU A 90 15.82 -1.65 1.01
C LEU A 90 14.53 -2.44 1.22
N SER A 91 14.55 -3.56 1.95
CA SER A 91 13.32 -4.29 2.28
C SER A 91 12.36 -3.45 3.14
N ILE A 92 12.89 -2.64 4.07
CA ILE A 92 12.09 -1.72 4.88
C ILE A 92 11.60 -0.54 4.03
N ILE A 93 12.51 0.08 3.27
CA ILE A 93 12.19 1.22 2.41
C ILE A 93 11.09 0.86 1.40
N ASN A 94 11.21 -0.30 0.77
CA ASN A 94 10.22 -0.80 -0.18
C ASN A 94 8.86 -1.04 0.48
N ALA A 95 8.82 -1.59 1.70
CA ALA A 95 7.59 -1.78 2.46
C ALA A 95 6.92 -0.44 2.79
N VAL A 96 7.70 0.53 3.30
CA VAL A 96 7.19 1.87 3.61
C VAL A 96 6.67 2.55 2.35
N TYR A 97 7.49 2.60 1.29
CA TYR A 97 7.11 3.28 0.05
C TYR A 97 5.84 2.69 -0.56
N TYR A 98 5.75 1.36 -0.64
CA TYR A 98 4.57 0.70 -1.18
C TYR A 98 3.32 1.00 -0.37
N ARG A 99 3.44 1.02 0.97
CA ARG A 99 2.29 1.18 1.87
C ARG A 99 1.84 2.63 2.01
N THR A 100 2.74 3.59 1.98
CA THR A 100 2.47 4.99 2.37
C THR A 100 2.79 6.01 1.29
N GLY A 101 3.52 5.64 0.24
CA GLY A 101 4.10 6.59 -0.71
C GLY A 101 5.28 7.41 -0.16
N SER A 102 5.59 7.28 1.13
CA SER A 102 6.69 8.00 1.76
C SER A 102 8.04 7.37 1.41
N PHE A 103 9.00 8.17 1.01
CA PHE A 103 10.34 7.69 0.68
C PHE A 103 11.31 7.88 1.85
N LEU A 104 11.75 6.77 2.42
CA LEU A 104 12.86 6.76 3.37
C LEU A 104 14.19 6.78 2.62
N HIS A 105 14.95 7.84 2.78
CA HIS A 105 16.22 7.99 2.07
C HIS A 105 17.23 6.92 2.49
N PRO A 106 17.72 6.05 1.58
CA PRO A 106 18.60 4.92 1.94
C PRO A 106 19.86 5.34 2.68
N ALA A 107 20.51 6.43 2.27
CA ALA A 107 21.71 6.93 2.94
C ALA A 107 21.43 7.43 4.38
N LYS A 108 20.27 8.06 4.62
CA LYS A 108 19.89 8.49 5.98
C LYS A 108 19.61 7.29 6.87
N LEU A 109 18.94 6.28 6.35
CA LEU A 109 18.66 5.05 7.09
C LEU A 109 19.95 4.24 7.37
N ALA A 110 20.88 4.20 6.40
CA ALA A 110 22.20 3.60 6.56
C ALA A 110 23.02 4.33 7.64
N GLN A 111 23.05 5.67 7.60
CA GLN A 111 23.74 6.46 8.62
C GLN A 111 23.14 6.24 10.01
N PHE A 112 21.82 6.25 10.11
CA PHE A 112 21.12 5.91 11.37
C PHE A 112 21.56 4.55 11.91
N ALA A 113 21.64 3.52 11.06
CA ALA A 113 22.06 2.20 11.48
C ALA A 113 23.53 2.15 11.91
N LEU A 114 24.41 2.88 11.23
CA LEU A 114 25.83 2.98 11.59
C LEU A 114 26.02 3.70 12.93
N ASP A 115 25.35 4.82 13.14
CA ASP A 115 25.46 5.63 14.35
C ASP A 115 24.97 4.89 15.60
N ASN A 116 23.96 4.03 15.43
CA ASN A 116 23.37 3.26 16.52
C ASN A 116 23.95 1.82 16.65
N GLY A 117 24.99 1.49 15.87
CA GLY A 117 25.67 0.19 15.96
C GLY A 117 24.86 -1.00 15.43
N TYR A 118 23.88 -0.77 14.57
CA TYR A 118 23.06 -1.82 13.99
C TYR A 118 23.72 -2.53 12.79
N ARG A 119 24.80 -1.98 12.26
CA ARG A 119 25.62 -2.66 11.26
C ARG A 119 26.61 -3.62 11.96
N ILE A 120 26.58 -4.90 11.61
CA ILE A 120 27.44 -5.90 12.22
C ILE A 120 28.79 -5.91 11.47
N PRO A 121 29.91 -5.62 12.13
CA PRO A 121 31.22 -5.70 11.50
C PRO A 121 31.56 -7.12 11.04
N GLY A 122 32.16 -7.24 9.86
CA GLY A 122 32.65 -8.50 9.32
C GLY A 122 31.58 -9.46 8.78
N VAL A 123 30.32 -9.06 8.73
CA VAL A 123 29.23 -9.82 8.09
C VAL A 123 28.35 -8.93 7.26
N ASP A 124 27.83 -9.45 6.16
CA ASP A 124 26.84 -8.76 5.35
C ASP A 124 25.50 -8.74 6.08
N GLY A 125 24.95 -7.55 6.29
CA GLY A 125 23.61 -7.38 6.89
C GLY A 125 23.57 -6.48 8.12
N ALA A 126 22.40 -6.36 8.69
CA ALA A 126 22.12 -5.57 9.87
C ALA A 126 21.83 -6.45 11.09
N ALA A 127 22.12 -5.93 12.28
CA ALA A 127 21.70 -6.56 13.53
C ALA A 127 20.17 -6.61 13.62
N MET A 128 19.61 -7.59 14.32
CA MET A 128 18.16 -7.73 14.47
C MET A 128 17.49 -6.49 15.08
N GLY A 129 18.19 -5.80 16.00
CA GLY A 129 17.71 -4.55 16.60
C GLY A 129 17.49 -3.41 15.59
N PHE A 130 18.06 -3.50 14.40
CA PHE A 130 17.86 -2.52 13.33
C PHE A 130 16.40 -2.44 12.87
N PHE A 131 15.73 -3.56 12.69
CA PHE A 131 14.38 -3.60 12.11
C PHE A 131 13.31 -2.90 12.97
N PRO A 132 13.22 -3.15 14.29
CA PRO A 132 12.32 -2.37 15.15
C PRO A 132 12.75 -0.90 15.27
N ALA A 133 14.06 -0.63 15.31
CA ALA A 133 14.56 0.74 15.41
C ALA A 133 14.31 1.53 14.12
N ALA A 134 14.40 0.90 12.94
CA ALA A 134 14.05 1.53 11.67
C ALA A 134 12.56 1.87 11.58
N ALA A 135 11.67 1.01 12.10
CA ALA A 135 10.25 1.31 12.20
C ALA A 135 10.00 2.55 13.07
N GLN A 136 10.67 2.63 14.22
CA GLN A 136 10.57 3.80 15.08
C GLN A 136 11.16 5.07 14.45
N ALA A 137 12.28 4.96 13.72
CA ALA A 137 12.88 6.08 12.99
C ALA A 137 12.04 6.55 11.79
N ALA A 138 11.14 5.70 11.31
CA ALA A 138 10.19 5.98 10.24
C ALA A 138 8.80 6.38 10.77
N GLU A 139 8.73 7.05 11.92
CA GLU A 139 7.48 7.39 12.63
C GLU A 139 6.46 8.11 11.73
N GLU A 140 6.92 9.02 10.86
CA GLU A 140 6.06 9.72 9.90
C GLU A 140 5.42 8.79 8.84
N SER A 141 5.93 7.56 8.70
CA SER A 141 5.37 6.56 7.80
C SER A 141 4.26 5.71 8.42
N HIS A 142 3.89 5.97 9.67
CA HIS A 142 2.90 5.20 10.43
C HIS A 142 3.22 3.70 10.54
N MET A 143 4.49 3.32 10.36
CA MET A 143 4.95 1.94 10.44
C MET A 143 5.19 1.53 11.90
N THR A 144 4.63 0.41 12.30
CA THR A 144 4.87 -0.20 13.61
C THR A 144 5.49 -1.58 13.45
N PHE A 145 6.55 -1.86 14.21
CA PHE A 145 7.13 -3.20 14.27
C PHE A 145 6.19 -4.13 15.05
N ALA A 146 5.66 -5.14 14.35
CA ALA A 146 4.70 -6.09 14.91
C ALA A 146 5.36 -7.32 15.56
N GLY A 147 6.65 -7.54 15.29
CA GLY A 147 7.40 -8.64 15.94
C GLY A 147 8.29 -9.42 14.96
N TRP A 148 8.83 -10.52 15.48
CA TRP A 148 9.68 -11.46 14.77
C TRP A 148 9.00 -12.81 14.61
N THR A 149 9.21 -13.46 13.48
CA THR A 149 8.86 -14.87 13.30
C THR A 149 9.96 -15.63 12.58
N THR A 150 10.08 -16.93 12.88
CA THR A 150 10.94 -17.86 12.17
C THR A 150 10.13 -18.81 11.29
N GLN A 151 8.82 -18.61 11.22
CA GLN A 151 7.89 -19.49 10.50
C GLN A 151 7.36 -18.77 9.25
N ALA A 152 7.67 -19.32 8.08
CA ALA A 152 7.18 -18.78 6.81
C ALA A 152 5.65 -18.66 6.78
N ALA A 153 4.93 -19.67 7.27
CA ALA A 153 3.47 -19.62 7.34
C ALA A 153 2.94 -18.43 8.17
N ALA A 154 3.63 -18.06 9.25
CA ALA A 154 3.24 -16.90 10.06
C ALA A 154 3.51 -15.56 9.34
N VAL A 155 4.52 -15.49 8.46
CA VAL A 155 4.71 -14.34 7.57
C VAL A 155 3.54 -14.21 6.62
N LEU A 156 3.13 -15.30 5.98
CA LEU A 156 2.03 -15.30 5.01
C LEU A 156 0.67 -14.98 5.66
N GLU A 157 0.43 -15.52 6.85
CA GLU A 157 -0.75 -15.18 7.65
C GLU A 157 -0.80 -13.68 8.00
N HIS A 158 0.36 -13.11 8.37
CA HIS A 158 0.46 -11.69 8.65
C HIS A 158 0.13 -10.81 7.43
N LEU A 159 0.55 -11.21 6.23
CA LEU A 159 0.20 -10.51 4.99
C LEU A 159 -1.30 -10.64 4.65
N ARG A 160 -1.90 -11.83 4.85
CA ARG A 160 -3.35 -12.02 4.66
C ARG A 160 -4.18 -11.10 5.56
N ASN A 161 -3.63 -10.74 6.71
CA ASN A 161 -4.24 -9.80 7.66
C ASN A 161 -3.82 -8.33 7.42
N GLY A 162 -3.32 -8.00 6.22
CA GLY A 162 -2.98 -6.64 5.82
C GLY A 162 -1.64 -6.11 6.32
N GLY A 163 -0.80 -6.96 6.92
CA GLY A 163 0.56 -6.60 7.33
C GLY A 163 1.57 -6.63 6.18
N THR A 164 2.82 -6.31 6.49
CA THR A 164 3.98 -6.46 5.60
C THR A 164 5.12 -7.15 6.32
N ALA A 165 6.12 -7.60 5.57
CA ALA A 165 7.28 -8.21 6.16
C ALA A 165 8.57 -7.87 5.41
N SER A 166 9.65 -7.64 6.18
CA SER A 166 11.00 -7.88 5.69
C SER A 166 11.29 -9.36 5.87
N ALA A 167 11.17 -10.12 4.79
CA ALA A 167 11.30 -11.56 4.82
C ALA A 167 12.73 -11.99 4.50
N ASN A 168 13.29 -12.88 5.32
CA ASN A 168 14.61 -13.43 5.11
C ASN A 168 14.54 -14.65 4.19
N ILE A 169 15.22 -14.59 3.07
CA ILE A 169 15.43 -15.70 2.12
C ILE A 169 16.91 -16.10 2.10
N ALA A 170 17.30 -17.04 1.28
CA ALA A 170 18.69 -17.51 1.24
C ALA A 170 19.67 -16.37 0.86
N GLY A 171 20.38 -15.85 1.85
CA GLY A 171 21.40 -14.82 1.67
C GLY A 171 20.87 -13.42 1.33
N HIS A 172 19.59 -13.16 1.53
CA HIS A 172 18.98 -11.90 1.11
C HIS A 172 17.74 -11.54 1.94
N TRP A 173 17.34 -10.25 1.88
CA TRP A 173 16.10 -9.74 2.42
C TRP A 173 15.23 -9.17 1.31
N ILE A 174 13.96 -9.57 1.29
CA ILE A 174 12.94 -9.07 0.38
C ILE A 174 11.82 -8.39 1.17
N ALA A 175 11.10 -7.46 0.54
CA ALA A 175 9.86 -6.96 1.08
C ALA A 175 8.69 -7.80 0.55
N LEU A 176 7.85 -8.30 1.44
CA LEU A 176 6.54 -8.83 1.12
C LEU A 176 5.52 -7.81 1.59
N VAL A 177 4.72 -7.27 0.67
CA VAL A 177 3.99 -6.01 0.93
C VAL A 177 2.50 -6.10 0.71
N ASP A 178 2.02 -7.14 0.04
CA ASP A 178 0.60 -7.30 -0.25
C ASP A 178 0.20 -8.76 -0.42
N TYR A 179 -1.11 -9.02 -0.34
CA TYR A 179 -1.74 -10.30 -0.63
C TYR A 179 -3.00 -10.08 -1.46
N ASP A 180 -3.07 -10.71 -2.62
CA ASP A 180 -4.25 -10.71 -3.46
C ASP A 180 -5.09 -11.96 -3.18
N VAL A 181 -6.25 -11.76 -2.55
CA VAL A 181 -7.20 -12.82 -2.21
C VAL A 181 -7.81 -13.49 -3.45
N THR A 182 -7.85 -12.78 -4.59
CA THR A 182 -8.45 -13.30 -5.82
C THR A 182 -7.54 -14.31 -6.52
N THR A 183 -6.24 -14.04 -6.53
CA THR A 183 -5.23 -14.89 -7.17
C THR A 183 -4.49 -15.79 -6.19
N ASP A 184 -4.69 -15.61 -4.87
CA ASP A 184 -3.96 -16.28 -3.78
C ASP A 184 -2.44 -16.10 -3.93
N GLN A 185 -2.01 -14.87 -4.22
CA GLN A 185 -0.62 -14.52 -4.43
C GLN A 185 -0.16 -13.40 -3.50
N TYR A 186 1.13 -13.35 -3.27
CA TYR A 186 1.80 -12.37 -2.40
C TYR A 186 2.70 -11.48 -3.24
N LEU A 187 2.59 -10.17 -3.06
CA LEU A 187 3.44 -9.21 -3.76
C LEU A 187 4.81 -9.12 -3.09
N MET A 188 5.81 -9.43 -3.87
CA MET A 188 7.22 -9.29 -3.50
C MET A 188 7.85 -8.10 -4.20
N LEU A 189 8.62 -7.32 -3.45
CA LEU A 189 9.53 -6.30 -3.95
C LEU A 189 10.96 -6.71 -3.61
N ASP A 190 11.77 -6.96 -4.64
CA ASP A 190 13.18 -7.39 -4.51
C ASP A 190 14.10 -6.26 -4.98
N SER A 191 14.92 -5.76 -4.09
CA SER A 191 15.91 -4.71 -4.36
C SER A 191 17.15 -5.19 -5.13
N SER A 192 17.28 -6.48 -5.37
CA SER A 192 18.46 -7.05 -6.03
C SER A 192 18.14 -8.38 -6.72
N GLN A 193 17.88 -8.31 -8.02
CA GLN A 193 17.58 -9.50 -8.84
C GLN A 193 18.89 -10.17 -9.28
N ILE A 194 19.50 -10.94 -8.37
CA ILE A 194 20.67 -11.75 -8.73
C ILE A 194 20.25 -12.80 -9.76
N SER A 195 20.99 -12.91 -10.87
CA SER A 195 20.63 -13.74 -12.01
C SER A 195 20.32 -15.20 -11.64
N SER A 196 21.10 -15.80 -10.74
CA SER A 196 20.87 -17.17 -10.29
C SER A 196 19.58 -17.38 -9.51
N ARG A 197 19.05 -16.35 -8.86
CA ARG A 197 17.78 -16.39 -8.15
C ARG A 197 16.61 -16.00 -9.06
N ALA A 198 16.82 -14.97 -9.86
CA ALA A 198 15.81 -14.39 -10.71
C ALA A 198 15.27 -15.32 -11.80
N GLU A 199 16.00 -16.37 -12.15
CA GLU A 199 15.59 -17.34 -13.19
C GLU A 199 14.57 -18.37 -12.68
N HIS A 200 14.30 -18.41 -11.37
CA HIS A 200 13.48 -19.44 -10.74
C HIS A 200 12.02 -19.01 -10.46
N ILE A 201 11.65 -17.80 -10.81
CA ILE A 201 10.28 -17.29 -10.69
C ILE A 201 9.83 -16.59 -11.97
N ALA A 202 8.52 -16.48 -12.14
CA ALA A 202 7.92 -15.57 -13.10
C ALA A 202 7.89 -14.16 -12.50
N TRP A 203 8.47 -13.20 -13.19
CA TRP A 203 8.42 -11.79 -12.79
C TRP A 203 7.20 -11.11 -13.40
N THR A 204 6.56 -10.27 -12.63
CA THR A 204 5.56 -9.33 -13.13
C THR A 204 6.26 -8.18 -13.84
N ASP A 205 7.29 -7.63 -13.18
CA ASP A 205 8.18 -6.61 -13.72
C ASP A 205 9.58 -6.84 -13.14
N ARG A 206 10.43 -7.53 -13.91
CA ARG A 206 11.77 -7.88 -13.45
C ARG A 206 12.68 -6.66 -13.31
N GLU A 207 12.55 -5.68 -14.19
CA GLU A 207 13.38 -4.48 -14.18
C GLU A 207 13.15 -3.69 -12.88
N ASN A 208 11.91 -3.59 -12.46
CA ASN A 208 11.52 -2.93 -11.23
C ASN A 208 11.45 -3.86 -10.00
N GLY A 209 11.91 -5.11 -10.11
CA GLY A 209 12.01 -6.04 -8.99
C GLY A 209 10.68 -6.50 -8.42
N VAL A 210 9.64 -6.59 -9.23
CA VAL A 210 8.26 -6.87 -8.81
C VAL A 210 7.81 -8.25 -9.26
N ALA A 211 7.32 -9.06 -8.33
CA ALA A 211 6.70 -10.35 -8.65
C ALA A 211 5.55 -10.70 -7.71
N TRP A 212 4.49 -11.28 -8.27
CA TRP A 212 3.46 -11.97 -7.52
C TRP A 212 3.83 -13.44 -7.36
N LEU A 213 3.95 -13.91 -6.12
CA LEU A 213 4.41 -15.25 -5.79
C LEU A 213 3.32 -16.06 -5.11
N SER A 214 3.19 -17.32 -5.49
CA SER A 214 2.29 -18.25 -4.79
C SER A 214 2.86 -18.66 -3.43
N GLU A 215 1.98 -19.08 -2.53
CA GLU A 215 2.35 -19.66 -1.24
C GLU A 215 3.38 -20.80 -1.38
N ALA A 216 3.21 -21.65 -2.39
CA ALA A 216 4.12 -22.76 -2.65
C ALA A 216 5.57 -22.31 -2.84
N VAL A 217 5.80 -21.23 -3.58
CA VAL A 217 7.14 -20.66 -3.80
C VAL A 217 7.72 -20.11 -2.50
N LEU A 218 6.91 -19.40 -1.70
CA LEU A 218 7.36 -18.78 -0.45
C LEU A 218 7.55 -19.78 0.69
N LEU A 219 6.83 -20.91 0.68
CA LEU A 219 7.00 -22.00 1.65
C LEU A 219 8.04 -23.04 1.22
N GLU A 220 8.52 -23.01 -0.03
CA GLU A 220 9.53 -23.93 -0.50
C GLU A 220 10.85 -23.71 0.27
N ASN A 221 10.92 -24.36 1.41
CA ASN A 221 12.04 -24.26 2.31
C ASN A 221 13.13 -25.21 1.88
N GLY A 222 14.30 -24.68 1.57
CA GLY A 222 15.47 -25.50 1.42
C GLY A 222 16.28 -25.28 0.16
N ARG A 223 17.18 -26.18 -0.09
CA ARG A 223 18.37 -26.12 -0.98
C ARG A 223 18.15 -25.62 -2.41
N ASN A 224 16.89 -25.51 -2.85
CA ASN A 224 16.52 -25.04 -4.18
C ASN A 224 15.48 -23.91 -4.14
N GLY A 225 15.00 -23.51 -2.95
CA GLY A 225 14.02 -22.44 -2.79
C GLY A 225 14.69 -21.07 -2.82
N TYR A 226 14.84 -20.51 -4.01
CA TYR A 226 15.52 -19.22 -4.19
C TYR A 226 14.79 -18.05 -3.55
N TYR A 227 13.45 -18.12 -3.49
CA TYR A 227 12.59 -17.13 -2.83
C TYR A 227 11.81 -17.70 -1.64
N GLY A 228 12.08 -18.94 -1.27
CA GLY A 228 11.50 -19.51 -0.07
C GLY A 228 11.96 -18.80 1.19
N ILE A 229 11.00 -18.42 2.03
CA ILE A 229 11.27 -17.80 3.32
C ILE A 229 12.00 -18.83 4.17
N ASN A 230 13.20 -18.50 4.61
CA ASN A 230 13.99 -19.43 5.40
C ASN A 230 13.56 -19.44 6.89
N ASN A 231 14.02 -20.44 7.66
CA ASN A 231 13.72 -20.57 9.09
C ASN A 231 14.55 -19.60 9.96
N ARG A 232 14.98 -18.47 9.39
CA ARG A 232 15.57 -17.37 10.11
C ARG A 232 14.49 -16.34 10.42
N TYR A 233 14.82 -15.38 11.29
CA TYR A 233 13.89 -14.34 11.65
C TYR A 233 13.49 -13.48 10.45
N SER A 234 12.19 -13.32 10.26
CA SER A 234 11.59 -12.29 9.42
C SER A 234 10.95 -11.23 10.30
N ALA A 235 11.09 -9.96 9.96
CA ALA A 235 10.50 -8.84 10.66
C ALA A 235 9.10 -8.54 10.10
N LEU A 236 8.12 -8.40 10.98
CA LEU A 236 6.73 -8.12 10.65
C LEU A 236 6.41 -6.67 10.99
N TYR A 237 5.60 -6.02 10.14
CA TYR A 237 5.18 -4.64 10.32
C TYR A 237 3.70 -4.47 10.03
N THR A 238 3.09 -3.53 10.73
CA THR A 238 1.77 -2.98 10.45
C THR A 238 1.89 -1.50 10.11
N PHE A 239 0.88 -0.98 9.43
CA PHE A 239 0.77 0.42 9.10
C PHE A 239 -0.62 0.91 9.51
N ASP A 240 -0.67 2.03 10.21
CA ASP A 240 -1.91 2.64 10.67
C ASP A 240 -1.95 4.09 10.15
N VAL A 241 -2.50 4.25 8.96
CA VAL A 241 -2.65 5.57 8.33
C VAL A 241 -3.95 6.17 8.82
N PRO A 242 -3.91 7.32 9.50
CA PRO A 242 -5.10 8.03 9.94
C PRO A 242 -6.01 8.37 8.75
N TYR A 243 -7.31 8.36 8.96
CA TYR A 243 -8.28 8.80 7.98
C TYR A 243 -9.35 9.71 8.61
N THR A 244 -9.95 10.53 7.77
CA THR A 244 -11.13 11.31 8.14
C THR A 244 -12.36 10.65 7.54
N LEU A 245 -13.36 10.35 8.36
CA LEU A 245 -14.60 9.71 7.87
C LEU A 245 -15.24 10.57 6.79
N GLY A 246 -15.56 9.96 5.66
CA GLY A 246 -16.12 10.61 4.48
C GLY A 246 -15.12 11.23 3.50
N ASP A 247 -13.83 11.37 3.89
CA ASP A 247 -12.74 11.83 3.02
C ASP A 247 -12.02 10.59 2.44
N VAL A 248 -12.59 10.06 1.37
CA VAL A 248 -12.21 8.77 0.78
C VAL A 248 -10.90 8.87 0.00
N ASN A 249 -10.66 10.01 -0.65
CA ASN A 249 -9.44 10.28 -1.42
C ASN A 249 -8.32 10.91 -0.58
N GLN A 250 -8.61 11.23 0.70
CA GLN A 250 -7.68 11.82 1.67
C GLN A 250 -7.08 13.15 1.23
N ASP A 251 -7.88 13.98 0.55
CA ASP A 251 -7.50 15.33 0.15
C ASP A 251 -7.77 16.38 1.26
N GLY A 252 -8.32 15.97 2.38
CA GLY A 252 -8.66 16.81 3.53
C GLY A 252 -10.07 17.42 3.47
N VAL A 253 -10.87 17.08 2.47
CA VAL A 253 -12.23 17.66 2.26
C VAL A 253 -13.23 16.57 1.93
N VAL A 254 -14.34 16.51 2.68
CA VAL A 254 -15.50 15.66 2.29
C VAL A 254 -16.26 16.31 1.15
N SER A 255 -16.33 15.66 -0.01
CA SER A 255 -16.83 16.23 -1.26
C SER A 255 -17.69 15.26 -2.08
N VAL A 256 -18.18 15.71 -3.23
CA VAL A 256 -18.86 14.84 -4.22
C VAL A 256 -17.93 13.79 -4.79
N GLU A 257 -16.64 14.08 -4.86
CA GLU A 257 -15.64 13.15 -5.38
C GLU A 257 -15.51 11.91 -4.50
N ASP A 258 -15.57 12.06 -3.19
CA ASP A 258 -15.54 10.95 -2.24
C ASP A 258 -16.74 10.02 -2.39
N ALA A 259 -17.92 10.61 -2.56
CA ALA A 259 -19.13 9.83 -2.84
C ALA A 259 -19.05 9.09 -4.18
N ARG A 260 -18.42 9.70 -5.20
CA ARG A 260 -18.18 9.08 -6.50
C ARG A 260 -17.23 7.87 -6.35
N LEU A 261 -16.14 8.04 -5.64
CA LEU A 261 -15.16 6.98 -5.37
C LEU A 261 -15.79 5.83 -4.57
N THR A 262 -16.61 6.15 -3.56
CA THR A 262 -17.37 5.16 -2.78
C THR A 262 -18.29 4.33 -3.67
N LEU A 263 -19.05 4.98 -4.58
CA LEU A 263 -19.91 4.28 -5.54
C LEU A 263 -19.10 3.43 -6.53
N GLN A 264 -17.99 3.94 -6.98
CA GLN A 264 -17.13 3.22 -7.91
C GLN A 264 -16.52 1.97 -7.25
N TYR A 265 -16.05 2.09 -6.02
CA TYR A 265 -15.58 0.95 -5.23
C TYR A 265 -16.70 -0.08 -5.02
N TYR A 266 -17.87 0.34 -4.58
CA TYR A 266 -19.04 -0.54 -4.43
C TYR A 266 -19.38 -1.29 -5.73
N ALA A 267 -19.50 -0.56 -6.84
CA ALA A 267 -19.86 -1.15 -8.13
C ALA A 267 -18.82 -2.17 -8.60
N SER A 268 -17.53 -1.87 -8.41
CA SER A 268 -16.43 -2.75 -8.79
C SER A 268 -16.38 -4.00 -7.92
N THR A 269 -16.56 -3.86 -6.63
CA THR A 269 -16.65 -4.99 -5.68
C THR A 269 -17.84 -5.89 -6.03
N ALA A 270 -19.01 -5.30 -6.30
CA ALA A 270 -20.20 -6.07 -6.71
C ALA A 270 -20.01 -6.79 -8.04
N ALA A 271 -19.18 -6.27 -8.93
CA ALA A 271 -18.82 -6.88 -10.21
C ALA A 271 -17.61 -7.84 -10.12
N SER A 272 -17.06 -8.05 -8.94
CA SER A 272 -15.82 -8.81 -8.71
C SER A 272 -14.62 -8.27 -9.54
N LEU A 273 -14.57 -6.95 -9.70
CA LEU A 273 -13.46 -6.26 -10.35
C LEU A 273 -12.49 -5.72 -9.28
N ASP A 274 -11.20 -5.79 -9.57
CA ASP A 274 -10.17 -5.15 -8.74
C ASP A 274 -10.19 -3.64 -9.01
N PHE A 275 -10.76 -2.88 -8.08
CA PHE A 275 -10.74 -1.42 -8.09
C PHE A 275 -10.08 -0.91 -6.82
N ARG A 276 -9.06 -0.09 -7.00
CA ARG A 276 -8.33 0.50 -5.88
C ARG A 276 -8.62 1.99 -5.78
N LEU A 277 -8.99 2.42 -4.59
CA LEU A 277 -9.17 3.86 -4.29
C LEU A 277 -7.85 4.62 -4.37
N HIS A 278 -6.74 3.95 -4.09
CA HIS A 278 -5.39 4.51 -4.15
C HIS A 278 -4.36 3.41 -4.50
N PRO A 279 -3.27 3.72 -5.23
CA PRO A 279 -2.23 2.74 -5.56
C PRO A 279 -1.52 2.16 -4.34
N GLN A 280 -1.32 2.92 -3.25
CA GLN A 280 -0.79 2.40 -2.01
C GLN A 280 -1.88 1.69 -1.20
N ILE A 281 -1.61 0.47 -0.75
CA ILE A 281 -2.58 -0.37 -0.02
C ILE A 281 -3.07 0.30 1.26
N VAL A 282 -2.18 0.92 2.04
CA VAL A 282 -2.58 1.55 3.31
C VAL A 282 -3.51 2.71 3.07
N THR A 283 -3.22 3.55 2.07
CA THR A 283 -4.08 4.66 1.69
C THR A 283 -5.40 4.16 1.09
N HIS A 284 -5.35 3.05 0.33
CA HIS A 284 -6.55 2.38 -0.14
C HIS A 284 -7.41 1.87 1.03
N ASN A 285 -6.81 1.19 2.00
CA ASN A 285 -7.53 0.69 3.18
C ASN A 285 -8.09 1.83 4.04
N ALA A 286 -7.33 2.92 4.21
CA ALA A 286 -7.81 4.12 4.88
C ALA A 286 -9.00 4.74 4.13
N GLY A 287 -8.96 4.76 2.80
CA GLY A 287 -10.07 5.19 1.96
C GLY A 287 -11.31 4.30 2.10
N ILE A 288 -11.14 2.97 2.18
CA ILE A 288 -12.25 2.04 2.47
C ILE A 288 -12.86 2.35 3.83
N SER A 289 -12.02 2.52 4.87
CA SER A 289 -12.49 2.86 6.21
C SER A 289 -13.16 4.23 6.28
N ALA A 290 -12.68 5.20 5.47
CA ALA A 290 -13.30 6.50 5.35
C ALA A 290 -14.66 6.44 4.61
N ALA A 291 -14.85 5.47 3.73
CA ALA A 291 -16.06 5.26 2.96
C ALA A 291 -17.17 4.52 3.72
N ASP A 292 -16.84 3.72 4.74
CA ASP A 292 -17.80 3.00 5.60
C ASP A 292 -18.35 3.95 6.67
N ILE A 293 -19.40 4.70 6.30
CA ILE A 293 -19.90 5.80 7.12
C ILE A 293 -20.70 5.32 8.34
N ASP A 294 -21.42 4.21 8.20
CA ASP A 294 -22.25 3.67 9.28
C ASP A 294 -21.49 2.63 10.15
N GLY A 295 -20.28 2.26 9.73
CA GLY A 295 -19.40 1.38 10.48
C GLY A 295 -19.86 -0.09 10.51
N ASP A 296 -20.63 -0.52 9.50
CA ASP A 296 -21.13 -1.89 9.42
C ASP A 296 -20.11 -2.87 8.79
N GLY A 297 -18.98 -2.36 8.30
CA GLY A 297 -17.90 -3.10 7.68
C GLY A 297 -18.09 -3.32 6.18
N LEU A 298 -19.12 -2.72 5.57
CA LEU A 298 -19.42 -2.82 4.15
C LEU A 298 -19.52 -1.43 3.52
N VAL A 299 -18.82 -1.21 2.43
CA VAL A 299 -18.98 0.01 1.63
C VAL A 299 -20.13 -0.18 0.64
N THR A 300 -21.18 0.64 0.76
CA THR A 300 -22.43 0.48 0.03
C THR A 300 -22.92 1.81 -0.59
N VAL A 301 -24.06 1.75 -1.29
CA VAL A 301 -24.74 2.97 -1.81
C VAL A 301 -25.23 3.86 -0.68
N GLN A 302 -25.53 3.31 0.50
CA GLN A 302 -25.98 4.08 1.66
C GLN A 302 -24.87 5.01 2.16
N ASP A 303 -23.64 4.52 2.20
CA ASP A 303 -22.46 5.32 2.59
C ASP A 303 -22.23 6.47 1.63
N ALA A 304 -22.26 6.20 0.32
CA ALA A 304 -22.15 7.25 -0.68
C ALA A 304 -23.26 8.29 -0.57
N THR A 305 -24.48 7.86 -0.22
CA THR A 305 -25.60 8.76 0.01
C THR A 305 -25.39 9.60 1.27
N ALA A 306 -24.83 9.02 2.32
CA ALA A 306 -24.47 9.73 3.54
C ALA A 306 -23.39 10.79 3.26
N ILE A 307 -22.36 10.47 2.50
CA ILE A 307 -21.32 11.43 2.08
C ILE A 307 -21.91 12.59 1.31
N LEU A 308 -22.76 12.31 0.30
CA LEU A 308 -23.46 13.37 -0.44
C LEU A 308 -24.36 14.24 0.44
N SER A 309 -25.04 13.65 1.40
CA SER A 309 -25.91 14.37 2.34
C SER A 309 -25.10 15.27 3.27
N TYR A 310 -23.96 14.78 3.75
CA TYR A 310 -23.01 15.56 4.55
C TYR A 310 -22.50 16.76 3.74
N TYR A 311 -21.99 16.50 2.55
CA TYR A 311 -21.49 17.55 1.65
C TYR A 311 -22.57 18.59 1.32
N ALA A 312 -23.80 18.17 1.01
CA ALA A 312 -24.88 19.08 0.68
C ALA A 312 -25.25 19.99 1.85
N GLN A 313 -25.28 19.49 3.08
CA GLN A 313 -25.51 20.28 4.28
C GLN A 313 -24.37 21.27 4.53
N GLN A 314 -23.11 20.84 4.37
CA GLN A 314 -21.93 21.68 4.51
C GLN A 314 -21.92 22.80 3.46
N ALA A 315 -22.22 22.48 2.20
CA ALA A 315 -22.30 23.44 1.11
C ALA A 315 -23.45 24.47 1.31
N ALA A 316 -24.48 24.08 2.05
CA ALA A 316 -25.58 25.01 2.46
C ALA A 316 -25.21 25.89 3.68
N GLY A 317 -23.97 25.77 4.19
CA GLY A 317 -23.49 26.54 5.34
C GLY A 317 -23.88 25.96 6.70
N ALA A 318 -24.35 24.70 6.74
CA ALA A 318 -24.56 23.99 7.99
C ALA A 318 -23.22 23.32 8.49
N GLU A 319 -23.20 22.96 9.76
CA GLU A 319 -22.15 22.14 10.37
C GLU A 319 -22.71 20.72 10.62
N PRO A 320 -22.71 19.84 9.59
CA PRO A 320 -23.29 18.53 9.72
C PRO A 320 -22.44 17.62 10.63
N SER A 321 -23.09 16.68 11.31
CA SER A 321 -22.44 15.56 11.95
C SER A 321 -22.89 14.24 11.32
N TRP A 322 -22.05 13.22 11.33
CA TRP A 322 -22.40 11.91 10.79
C TRP A 322 -23.63 11.31 11.48
N GLY A 323 -23.74 11.48 12.80
CA GLY A 323 -24.93 11.02 13.53
C GLY A 323 -26.24 11.69 13.05
N GLN A 324 -26.21 12.95 12.66
CA GLN A 324 -27.40 13.63 12.08
C GLN A 324 -27.69 13.15 10.65
N VAL A 325 -26.65 12.91 9.86
CA VAL A 325 -26.78 12.43 8.49
C VAL A 325 -27.34 11.01 8.43
N LEU A 326 -26.90 10.12 9.34
CA LEU A 326 -27.37 8.74 9.40
C LEU A 326 -28.78 8.58 10.00
N CYS A 327 -29.19 9.48 10.89
CA CYS A 327 -30.50 9.43 11.55
C CYS A 327 -31.62 10.21 10.80
N GLY A 328 -31.28 11.02 9.81
CA GLY A 328 -32.23 11.85 9.05
C GLY A 328 -32.79 11.15 7.86
#